data_76cd020bcbd3e9d102fabc8493417515
#
_entry.id   76cd020bcbd3e9d102fabc8493417515
#
_cell.length_a   1.000
_cell.length_b   1.000
_cell.length_c   1.000
_cell.angle_alpha   90.00
_cell.angle_beta   90.00
_cell.angle_gamma   90.00
#
_symmetry.space_group_name_H-M   'P 1'
#
loop_
_entity.id
_entity.type
_entity.pdbx_description
1 polymer ?
#
loop_
_entity_poly.entity_id
_entity_poly.type
_entity_poly.pdbx_seq_one_letter_code
_entity_poly.pdbx_strand_id
1 'polypeptide(L)'
;LDIYHRILRFKNYMVAMVNKSLLPVRFRLPTLGESVFYTRGLKYNFELIFFWGPGSLFENEWSLKPEYKRGGNRAELADRLASRILWIGIANLLLCPVILVWQILYAFFSYTEVIKREPGSLGARCWSLYGRCYLRHFNELDHELMSRLSKGYKAASKYMNCFLSPLLTVVAKNVAFFAGSLLAVLIALTIYDEDVLAVEHVLSSITLLGVCITVCRSFIPDKHMVFCP
;
A
#
# COMPACT_ATOMS: atom_id res chain seq x y z
N LEU A 1 20.61 -23.16 14.00
CA LEU A 1 19.22 -23.02 14.39
C LEU A 1 19.03 -21.84 15.36
N ASP A 2 19.85 -21.69 16.40
CA ASP A 2 19.71 -20.62 17.39
C ASP A 2 19.83 -19.21 16.83
N ILE A 3 20.79 -18.98 15.94
CA ILE A 3 20.98 -17.68 15.27
C ILE A 3 19.75 -17.35 14.42
N TYR A 4 19.21 -18.32 13.72
CA TYR A 4 18.01 -18.20 12.89
C TYR A 4 16.79 -17.80 13.73
N HIS A 5 16.56 -18.49 14.83
CA HIS A 5 15.47 -18.18 15.76
C HIS A 5 15.63 -16.80 16.42
N ARG A 6 16.83 -16.37 16.66
CA ARG A 6 17.13 -15.05 17.23
C ARG A 6 16.77 -13.93 16.25
N ILE A 7 17.22 -14.01 14.99
CA ILE A 7 16.94 -13.00 13.95
C ILE A 7 15.45 -12.87 13.69
N LEU A 8 14.69 -13.96 13.74
CA LEU A 8 13.27 -13.98 13.39
C LEU A 8 12.33 -13.78 14.57
N ARG A 9 12.83 -13.64 15.81
CA ARG A 9 12.01 -13.58 17.02
C ARG A 9 10.94 -12.51 16.95
N PHE A 10 11.27 -11.28 16.63
CA PHE A 10 10.32 -10.19 16.54
C PHE A 10 9.31 -10.40 15.42
N LYS A 11 9.76 -10.92 14.29
CA LYS A 11 8.89 -11.25 13.16
C LYS A 11 7.92 -12.37 13.52
N ASN A 12 8.40 -13.42 14.19
CA ASN A 12 7.57 -14.51 14.68
C ASN A 12 6.55 -14.03 15.72
N TYR A 13 6.94 -13.11 16.60
CA TYR A 13 6.05 -12.53 17.58
C TYR A 13 4.92 -11.73 16.91
N MET A 14 5.25 -10.92 15.91
CA MET A 14 4.25 -10.19 15.12
C MET A 14 3.31 -11.13 14.38
N VAL A 15 3.81 -12.19 13.77
CA VAL A 15 3.00 -13.22 13.11
C VAL A 15 2.04 -13.88 14.10
N ALA A 16 2.53 -14.22 15.30
CA ALA A 16 1.70 -14.81 16.36
C ALA A 16 0.58 -13.85 16.81
N MET A 17 0.88 -12.56 16.98
CA MET A 17 -0.13 -11.56 17.36
C MET A 17 -1.20 -11.35 16.29
N VAL A 18 -0.81 -11.34 15.02
CA VAL A 18 -1.76 -11.22 13.91
C VAL A 18 -2.64 -12.47 13.81
N ASN A 19 -2.04 -13.67 13.88
CA ASN A 19 -2.78 -14.93 13.79
C ASN A 19 -3.77 -15.14 14.94
N LYS A 20 -3.42 -14.67 16.13
CA LYS A 20 -4.31 -14.71 17.31
C LYS A 20 -5.28 -13.53 17.38
N SER A 21 -5.30 -12.68 16.36
CA SER A 21 -6.15 -11.47 16.30
C SER A 21 -6.00 -10.55 17.53
N LEU A 22 -4.81 -10.50 18.12
CA LEU A 22 -4.52 -9.63 19.28
C LEU A 22 -4.31 -8.18 18.86
N LEU A 23 -3.95 -7.93 17.60
CA LEU A 23 -3.78 -6.58 17.07
C LEU A 23 -5.11 -6.10 16.47
N PRO A 24 -5.54 -4.85 16.77
CA PRO A 24 -6.75 -4.26 16.21
C PRO A 24 -6.51 -3.77 14.79
N VAL A 25 -6.29 -4.68 13.86
CA VAL A 25 -6.05 -4.38 12.44
C VAL A 25 -7.30 -4.52 11.57
N ARG A 26 -8.37 -5.12 12.13
CA ARG A 26 -9.66 -5.29 11.46
C ARG A 26 -10.68 -4.34 12.07
N PHE A 27 -11.27 -3.51 11.23
CA PHE A 27 -12.32 -2.57 11.62
C PHE A 27 -13.60 -2.89 10.87
N ARG A 28 -14.71 -2.88 11.57
CA ARG A 28 -16.03 -2.93 10.96
C ARG A 28 -16.52 -1.52 10.71
N LEU A 29 -16.55 -1.13 9.45
CA LEU A 29 -17.21 0.11 9.05
C LEU A 29 -18.69 -0.20 8.73
N PRO A 30 -19.62 0.63 9.21
CA PRO A 30 -21.04 0.37 9.02
C PRO A 30 -21.48 0.38 7.54
N THR A 31 -20.72 1.04 6.65
CA THR A 31 -21.02 1.16 5.23
C THR A 31 -20.20 0.25 4.31
N LEU A 32 -18.98 -0.13 4.70
CA LEU A 32 -18.04 -0.89 3.86
C LEU A 32 -17.78 -2.33 4.36
N GLY A 33 -18.37 -2.75 5.48
CA GLY A 33 -18.14 -4.07 6.06
C GLY A 33 -16.81 -4.18 6.81
N GLU A 34 -16.20 -5.37 6.82
CA GLU A 34 -14.90 -5.58 7.46
C GLU A 34 -13.77 -5.06 6.58
N SER A 35 -13.08 -4.04 7.04
CA SER A 35 -11.90 -3.48 6.39
C SER A 35 -10.66 -3.76 7.21
N VAL A 36 -9.58 -4.14 6.53
CA VAL A 36 -8.27 -4.38 7.14
C VAL A 36 -7.42 -3.12 6.97
N PHE A 37 -7.08 -2.49 8.09
CA PHE A 37 -6.22 -1.32 8.11
C PHE A 37 -4.87 -1.66 8.74
N TYR A 38 -3.87 -1.93 7.90
CA TYR A 38 -2.51 -2.23 8.34
C TYR A 38 -1.50 -1.49 7.48
N THR A 39 -1.24 -0.24 7.85
CA THR A 39 -0.31 0.65 7.15
C THR A 39 1.13 0.48 7.66
N ARG A 40 2.10 1.03 6.91
CA ARG A 40 3.51 1.05 7.34
C ARG A 40 3.69 1.81 8.65
N GLY A 41 2.97 2.93 8.84
CA GLY A 41 3.00 3.71 10.06
C GLY A 41 2.45 2.94 11.26
N LEU A 42 1.33 2.24 11.10
CA LEU A 42 0.75 1.40 12.16
C LEU A 42 1.69 0.25 12.53
N LYS A 43 2.32 -0.39 11.55
CA LYS A 43 3.35 -1.41 11.78
C LYS A 43 4.51 -0.85 12.59
N TYR A 44 5.03 0.32 12.21
CA TYR A 44 6.11 0.99 12.94
C TYR A 44 5.72 1.33 14.39
N ASN A 45 4.48 1.81 14.61
CA ASN A 45 3.98 2.07 15.95
C ASN A 45 3.90 0.79 16.80
N PHE A 46 3.47 -0.32 16.23
CA PHE A 46 3.51 -1.61 16.95
C PHE A 46 4.93 -2.03 17.27
N GLU A 47 5.86 -1.92 16.33
CA GLU A 47 7.27 -2.22 16.57
C GLU A 47 7.86 -1.31 17.66
N LEU A 48 7.52 -0.03 17.67
CA LEU A 48 7.95 0.94 18.69
C LEU A 48 7.38 0.59 20.08
N ILE A 49 6.11 0.19 20.15
CA ILE A 49 5.45 -0.16 21.41
C ILE A 49 6.04 -1.43 21.99
N PHE A 50 6.21 -2.46 21.16
CA PHE A 50 6.55 -3.78 21.66
C PHE A 50 8.05 -4.05 21.70
N PHE A 51 8.83 -3.52 20.74
CA PHE A 51 10.23 -3.94 20.56
C PHE A 51 11.26 -2.84 20.83
N TRP A 52 11.06 -1.64 20.32
CA TRP A 52 12.12 -0.64 20.21
C TRP A 52 12.04 0.52 21.21
N GLY A 53 10.89 0.80 21.78
CA GLY A 53 10.71 2.01 22.58
C GLY A 53 11.17 1.89 24.04
N PRO A 54 11.37 3.00 24.75
CA PRO A 54 11.60 3.01 26.18
C PRO A 54 10.40 2.36 26.88
N GLY A 55 10.64 1.32 27.69
CA GLY A 55 9.57 0.53 28.30
C GLY A 55 9.07 -0.63 27.43
N SER A 56 9.79 -1.01 26.34
CA SER A 56 9.46 -2.19 25.54
C SER A 56 9.32 -3.46 26.40
N LEU A 57 8.59 -4.45 25.88
CA LEU A 57 8.44 -5.75 26.52
C LEU A 57 9.74 -6.53 26.61
N PHE A 58 10.68 -6.24 25.71
CA PHE A 58 11.97 -6.90 25.61
C PHE A 58 13.05 -6.06 26.27
N GLU A 59 13.93 -6.73 27.01
CA GLU A 59 15.13 -6.13 27.60
C GLU A 59 16.23 -5.99 26.55
N ASN A 60 16.40 -7.04 25.76
CA ASN A 60 17.31 -7.17 24.65
C ASN A 60 16.59 -7.83 23.47
N GLU A 61 17.24 -7.86 22.31
CA GLU A 61 16.69 -8.55 21.12
C GLU A 61 16.31 -10.03 21.36
N TRP A 62 16.80 -10.62 22.45
CA TRP A 62 16.69 -12.05 22.76
C TRP A 62 15.79 -12.39 23.95
N SER A 63 15.64 -11.49 24.92
CA SER A 63 14.96 -11.82 26.18
C SER A 63 13.84 -10.84 26.51
N LEU A 64 12.72 -11.39 26.95
CA LEU A 64 11.66 -10.62 27.60
C LEU A 64 12.15 -10.12 28.96
N LYS A 65 11.73 -8.93 29.35
CA LYS A 65 12.00 -8.40 30.69
C LYS A 65 11.49 -9.37 31.77
N PRO A 66 12.21 -9.50 32.88
CA PRO A 66 11.83 -10.44 33.95
C PRO A 66 10.43 -10.15 34.53
N GLU A 67 9.99 -8.90 34.48
CA GLU A 67 8.65 -8.48 34.92
C GLU A 67 7.52 -9.19 34.14
N TYR A 68 7.71 -9.37 32.82
CA TYR A 68 6.76 -10.06 31.95
C TYR A 68 6.85 -11.59 32.00
N LYS A 69 7.93 -12.12 32.56
CA LYS A 69 8.09 -13.58 32.79
C LYS A 69 7.35 -14.05 34.04
N ARG A 70 7.21 -13.17 35.04
CA ARG A 70 6.55 -13.47 36.30
C ARG A 70 5.09 -13.06 36.26
N GLY A 71 4.16 -13.98 36.40
CA GLY A 71 2.73 -13.75 36.23
C GLY A 71 2.04 -12.91 37.33
N GLY A 72 2.76 -12.37 38.32
CA GLY A 72 2.19 -11.74 39.51
C GLY A 72 1.50 -10.38 39.29
N ASN A 73 2.04 -9.51 38.43
CA ASN A 73 1.59 -8.12 38.29
C ASN A 73 0.98 -7.83 36.91
N ARG A 74 0.13 -8.73 36.43
CA ARG A 74 -0.45 -8.61 35.07
C ARG A 74 -1.28 -7.34 34.89
N ALA A 75 -2.06 -6.94 35.88
CA ALA A 75 -2.92 -5.74 35.80
C ALA A 75 -2.08 -4.47 35.70
N GLU A 76 -1.08 -4.31 36.57
CA GLU A 76 -0.19 -3.14 36.55
C GLU A 76 0.59 -3.03 35.21
N LEU A 77 1.09 -4.15 34.70
CA LEU A 77 1.79 -4.19 33.42
C LEU A 77 0.85 -3.84 32.25
N ALA A 78 -0.40 -4.28 32.30
CA ALA A 78 -1.42 -3.94 31.31
C ALA A 78 -1.75 -2.44 31.34
N ASP A 79 -1.88 -1.83 32.50
CA ASP A 79 -2.13 -0.38 32.67
C ASP A 79 -0.95 0.45 32.16
N ARG A 80 0.27 0.04 32.44
CA ARG A 80 1.47 0.69 31.90
C ARG A 80 1.51 0.61 30.37
N LEU A 81 1.17 -0.54 29.81
CA LEU A 81 1.10 -0.72 28.36
C LEU A 81 -0.02 0.11 27.74
N ALA A 82 -1.19 0.14 28.37
CA ALA A 82 -2.33 0.94 27.91
C ALA A 82 -2.00 2.44 27.92
N SER A 83 -1.39 2.94 28.98
CA SER A 83 -0.93 4.33 29.08
C SER A 83 0.06 4.67 27.98
N ARG A 84 0.98 3.76 27.67
CA ARG A 84 1.95 3.96 26.60
C ARG A 84 1.32 3.98 25.21
N ILE A 85 0.37 3.09 24.94
CA ILE A 85 -0.39 3.09 23.68
C ILE A 85 -1.14 4.42 23.53
N LEU A 86 -1.74 4.93 24.62
CA LEU A 86 -2.45 6.20 24.64
C LEU A 86 -1.51 7.38 24.28
N TRP A 87 -0.33 7.47 24.92
CA TRP A 87 0.63 8.56 24.66
C TRP A 87 1.16 8.52 23.22
N ILE A 88 1.46 7.34 22.70
CA ILE A 88 1.88 7.18 21.30
C ILE A 88 0.72 7.54 20.35
N GLY A 89 -0.52 7.18 20.71
CA GLY A 89 -1.72 7.55 19.96
C GLY A 89 -1.90 9.06 19.89
N ILE A 90 -1.78 9.77 21.02
CA ILE A 90 -1.87 11.23 21.09
C ILE A 90 -0.75 11.87 20.26
N ALA A 91 0.49 11.41 20.38
CA ALA A 91 1.61 11.92 19.60
C ALA A 91 1.38 11.75 18.09
N ASN A 92 0.88 10.58 17.66
CA ASN A 92 0.52 10.37 16.25
C ASN A 92 -0.62 11.25 15.77
N LEU A 93 -1.62 11.52 16.63
CA LEU A 93 -2.72 12.43 16.29
C LEU A 93 -2.22 13.86 16.09
N LEU A 94 -1.33 14.35 16.94
CA LEU A 94 -0.71 15.67 16.82
C LEU A 94 0.18 15.80 15.57
N LEU A 95 0.90 14.73 15.22
CA LEU A 95 1.76 14.68 14.04
C LEU A 95 1.00 14.37 12.74
N CYS A 96 -0.25 13.91 12.83
CA CYS A 96 -1.07 13.50 11.69
C CYS A 96 -1.12 14.54 10.56
N PRO A 97 -1.40 15.84 10.79
CA PRO A 97 -1.47 16.82 9.71
C PRO A 97 -0.13 17.00 8.99
N VAL A 98 0.97 17.00 9.73
CA VAL A 98 2.33 17.14 9.15
C VAL A 98 2.67 15.92 8.30
N ILE A 99 2.42 14.72 8.82
CA ILE A 99 2.66 13.46 8.10
C ILE A 99 1.80 13.38 6.84
N LEU A 100 0.54 13.84 6.91
CA LEU A 100 -0.38 13.82 5.78
C LEU A 100 0.11 14.74 4.66
N VAL A 101 0.48 15.98 4.97
CA VAL A 101 1.06 16.92 4.00
C VAL A 101 2.31 16.32 3.35
N TRP A 102 3.21 15.76 4.16
CA TRP A 102 4.42 15.09 3.67
C TRP A 102 4.12 13.93 2.75
N GLN A 103 3.14 13.10 3.10
CA GLN A 103 2.74 11.95 2.27
C GLN A 103 2.12 12.40 0.94
N ILE A 104 1.32 13.45 0.93
CA ILE A 104 0.75 14.01 -0.31
C ILE A 104 1.88 14.51 -1.21
N LEU A 105 2.82 15.29 -0.69
CA LEU A 105 3.96 15.79 -1.45
C LEU A 105 4.82 14.63 -1.97
N TYR A 106 5.14 13.67 -1.12
CA TYR A 106 5.91 12.49 -1.52
C TYR A 106 5.19 11.68 -2.61
N ALA A 107 3.90 11.46 -2.45
CA ALA A 107 3.09 10.76 -3.45
C ALA A 107 3.09 11.53 -4.77
N PHE A 108 2.88 12.84 -4.73
CA PHE A 108 2.90 13.68 -5.92
C PHE A 108 4.22 13.55 -6.68
N PHE A 109 5.35 13.73 -6.03
CA PHE A 109 6.66 13.63 -6.69
C PHE A 109 6.98 12.21 -7.16
N SER A 110 6.74 11.20 -6.33
CA SER A 110 7.07 9.80 -6.66
C SER A 110 6.16 9.25 -7.76
N TYR A 111 4.86 9.50 -7.69
CA TYR A 111 3.93 8.98 -8.69
C TYR A 111 4.00 9.73 -10.01
N THR A 112 4.32 11.02 -10.01
CA THR A 112 4.51 11.78 -11.25
C THR A 112 5.64 11.20 -12.09
N GLU A 113 6.73 10.78 -11.46
CA GLU A 113 7.84 10.14 -12.16
C GLU A 113 7.47 8.74 -12.69
N VAL A 114 6.78 7.95 -11.88
CA VAL A 114 6.33 6.60 -12.28
C VAL A 114 5.30 6.67 -13.41
N ILE A 115 4.34 7.60 -13.34
CA ILE A 115 3.33 7.79 -14.38
C ILE A 115 3.97 8.20 -15.71
N LYS A 116 5.04 9.01 -15.66
CA LYS A 116 5.78 9.39 -16.88
C LYS A 116 6.50 8.22 -17.53
N ARG A 117 7.10 7.32 -16.71
CA ARG A 117 7.90 6.19 -17.22
C ARG A 117 7.02 5.02 -17.66
N GLU A 118 6.07 4.63 -16.82
CA GLU A 118 5.24 3.44 -17.02
C GLU A 118 3.81 3.70 -16.54
N PRO A 119 2.93 4.29 -17.35
CA PRO A 119 1.55 4.57 -16.96
C PRO A 119 0.76 3.29 -16.60
N GLY A 120 1.14 2.14 -17.13
CA GLY A 120 0.54 0.84 -16.79
C GLY A 120 0.86 0.34 -15.37
N SER A 121 1.91 0.89 -14.73
CA SER A 121 2.32 0.49 -13.37
C SER A 121 1.34 0.93 -12.29
N LEU A 122 0.47 1.92 -12.55
CA LEU A 122 -0.61 2.33 -11.64
C LEU A 122 -1.58 1.20 -11.30
N GLY A 123 -1.73 0.22 -12.19
CA GLY A 123 -2.52 -0.99 -11.98
C GLY A 123 -1.75 -2.15 -11.34
N ALA A 124 -0.44 -2.01 -11.14
CA ALA A 124 0.38 -3.07 -10.58
C ALA A 124 -0.02 -3.34 -9.12
N ARG A 125 -0.53 -4.55 -8.86
CA ARG A 125 -0.98 -4.97 -7.54
C ARG A 125 0.15 -5.68 -6.81
N CYS A 126 0.45 -5.21 -5.60
CA CYS A 126 1.42 -5.84 -4.72
C CYS A 126 0.71 -6.52 -3.55
N TRP A 127 1.37 -7.53 -2.97
CA TRP A 127 0.91 -8.09 -1.70
C TRP A 127 0.86 -7.02 -0.62
N SER A 128 -0.30 -6.87 0.04
CA SER A 128 -0.45 -5.94 1.15
C SER A 128 0.47 -6.32 2.32
N LEU A 129 0.81 -5.34 3.17
CA LEU A 129 1.59 -5.60 4.38
C LEU A 129 0.92 -6.62 5.31
N TYR A 130 -0.40 -6.52 5.42
CA TYR A 130 -1.20 -7.47 6.18
C TYR A 130 -1.11 -8.89 5.58
N GLY A 131 -1.30 -9.02 4.27
CA GLY A 131 -1.19 -10.31 3.58
C GLY A 131 0.18 -10.95 3.74
N ARG A 132 1.25 -10.16 3.67
CA ARG A 132 2.61 -10.65 3.92
C ARG A 132 2.81 -11.15 5.35
N CYS A 133 2.23 -10.47 6.33
CA CYS A 133 2.32 -10.88 7.73
C CYS A 133 1.43 -12.10 8.02
N TYR A 134 0.21 -12.12 7.50
CA TYR A 134 -0.74 -13.20 7.69
C TYR A 134 -0.31 -14.52 7.04
N LEU A 135 0.25 -14.44 5.82
CA LEU A 135 0.71 -15.61 5.06
C LEU A 135 2.11 -16.08 5.47
N ARG A 136 2.80 -15.34 6.34
CA ARG A 136 4.14 -15.71 6.79
C ARG A 136 4.09 -16.89 7.75
N HIS A 137 4.97 -17.86 7.52
CA HIS A 137 5.18 -18.97 8.43
C HIS A 137 6.15 -18.58 9.55
N PHE A 138 6.11 -19.32 10.65
CA PHE A 138 7.11 -19.17 11.69
C PHE A 138 8.50 -19.55 11.15
N ASN A 139 9.52 -18.82 11.57
CA ASN A 139 10.90 -19.01 11.15
C ASN A 139 11.16 -18.91 9.64
N GLU A 140 10.30 -18.25 8.90
CA GLU A 140 10.47 -18.01 7.47
C GLU A 140 11.28 -16.73 7.22
N LEU A 141 12.36 -16.82 6.44
CA LEU A 141 13.16 -15.67 6.03
C LEU A 141 12.42 -14.83 4.97
N ASP A 142 12.81 -13.55 4.87
CA ASP A 142 12.15 -12.64 3.94
C ASP A 142 12.27 -13.06 2.47
N HIS A 143 13.42 -13.63 2.08
CA HIS A 143 13.62 -14.11 0.71
C HIS A 143 12.80 -15.39 0.42
N GLU A 144 12.62 -16.29 1.40
CA GLU A 144 11.78 -17.48 1.27
C GLU A 144 10.30 -17.08 1.11
N LEU A 145 9.83 -16.15 1.98
CA LEU A 145 8.49 -15.59 1.87
C LEU A 145 8.25 -14.96 0.50
N MET A 146 9.18 -14.12 0.03
CA MET A 146 9.06 -13.46 -1.27
C MET A 146 9.08 -14.47 -2.42
N SER A 147 9.93 -15.49 -2.37
CA SER A 147 9.96 -16.56 -3.38
C SER A 147 8.63 -17.31 -3.42
N ARG A 148 8.05 -17.62 -2.26
CA ARG A 148 6.76 -18.31 -2.17
C ARG A 148 5.60 -17.44 -2.66
N LEU A 149 5.56 -16.18 -2.27
CA LEU A 149 4.53 -15.23 -2.71
C LEU A 149 4.63 -14.91 -4.20
N SER A 150 5.84 -14.86 -4.77
CA SER A 150 6.03 -14.63 -6.21
C SER A 150 5.52 -15.78 -7.06
N LYS A 151 5.61 -17.01 -6.59
CA LYS A 151 5.00 -18.18 -7.27
C LYS A 151 3.47 -18.06 -7.34
N GLY A 152 2.85 -17.56 -6.28
CA GLY A 152 1.40 -17.32 -6.23
C GLY A 152 0.95 -16.11 -7.05
N TYR A 153 1.86 -15.19 -7.39
CA TYR A 153 1.51 -13.95 -8.10
C TYR A 153 0.93 -14.19 -9.49
N LYS A 154 1.46 -15.17 -10.23
CA LYS A 154 0.95 -15.51 -11.56
C LYS A 154 -0.51 -15.97 -11.50
N ALA A 155 -0.86 -16.86 -10.57
CA ALA A 155 -2.22 -17.33 -10.40
C ALA A 155 -3.16 -16.23 -9.91
N ALA A 156 -2.72 -15.41 -8.96
CA ALA A 156 -3.48 -14.26 -8.46
C ALA A 156 -3.71 -13.20 -9.56
N SER A 157 -2.70 -12.91 -10.38
CA SER A 157 -2.81 -11.99 -11.52
C SER A 157 -3.79 -12.52 -12.57
N LYS A 158 -3.72 -13.81 -12.90
CA LYS A 158 -4.67 -14.46 -13.82
C LYS A 158 -6.11 -14.36 -13.30
N TYR A 159 -6.33 -14.63 -12.01
CA TYR A 159 -7.64 -14.49 -11.37
C TYR A 159 -8.14 -13.04 -11.40
N MET A 160 -7.29 -12.07 -11.07
CA MET A 160 -7.68 -10.66 -11.11
C MET A 160 -7.99 -10.16 -12.53
N ASN A 161 -7.32 -10.70 -13.54
CA ASN A 161 -7.57 -10.35 -14.93
C ASN A 161 -8.91 -10.91 -15.45
N CYS A 162 -9.47 -11.95 -14.82
CA CYS A 162 -10.81 -12.44 -15.14
C CYS A 162 -11.92 -11.44 -14.84
N PHE A 163 -11.68 -10.48 -13.94
CA PHE A 163 -12.65 -9.42 -13.60
C PHE A 163 -12.57 -8.19 -14.52
N LEU A 164 -11.64 -8.16 -15.47
CA LEU A 164 -11.60 -7.13 -16.49
C LEU A 164 -12.76 -7.36 -17.46
N SER A 165 -13.72 -6.44 -17.44
CA SER A 165 -14.84 -6.48 -18.39
C SER A 165 -14.34 -6.20 -19.80
N PRO A 166 -14.53 -7.11 -20.78
CA PRO A 166 -14.16 -6.87 -22.18
C PRO A 166 -14.85 -5.65 -22.74
N LEU A 167 -16.08 -5.40 -22.29
CA LEU A 167 -16.90 -4.26 -22.70
C LEU A 167 -16.28 -2.94 -22.26
N LEU A 168 -15.79 -2.87 -21.01
CA LEU A 168 -15.09 -1.70 -20.48
C LEU A 168 -13.81 -1.43 -21.26
N THR A 169 -13.08 -2.48 -21.64
CA THR A 169 -11.86 -2.37 -22.46
C THR A 169 -12.15 -1.80 -23.85
N VAL A 170 -13.24 -2.24 -24.49
CA VAL A 170 -13.63 -1.73 -25.81
C VAL A 170 -14.05 -0.27 -25.71
N VAL A 171 -14.87 0.09 -24.70
CA VAL A 171 -15.29 1.47 -24.46
C VAL A 171 -14.06 2.36 -24.18
N ALA A 172 -13.16 1.91 -23.30
CA ALA A 172 -11.94 2.64 -22.98
C ALA A 172 -11.04 2.87 -24.20
N LYS A 173 -10.91 1.88 -25.11
CA LYS A 173 -10.19 2.04 -26.39
C LYS A 173 -10.83 3.09 -27.28
N ASN A 174 -12.14 3.06 -27.41
CA ASN A 174 -12.85 4.02 -28.26
C ASN A 174 -12.75 5.44 -27.70
N VAL A 175 -12.96 5.60 -26.39
CA VAL A 175 -12.82 6.90 -25.71
C VAL A 175 -11.38 7.42 -25.81
N ALA A 176 -10.39 6.57 -25.58
CA ALA A 176 -8.98 6.95 -25.71
C ALA A 176 -8.60 7.36 -27.15
N PHE A 177 -9.14 6.67 -28.16
CA PHE A 177 -8.92 7.01 -29.57
C PHE A 177 -9.58 8.36 -29.88
N PHE A 178 -10.81 8.57 -29.47
CA PHE A 178 -11.55 9.83 -29.73
C PHE A 178 -10.87 11.02 -29.03
N ALA A 179 -10.53 10.87 -27.74
CA ALA A 179 -9.82 11.89 -27.00
C ALA A 179 -8.41 12.16 -27.58
N GLY A 180 -7.74 11.12 -28.05
CA GLY A 180 -6.44 11.22 -28.72
C GLY A 180 -6.51 11.96 -30.06
N SER A 181 -7.55 11.73 -30.86
CA SER A 181 -7.75 12.44 -32.12
C SER A 181 -8.03 13.94 -31.91
N LEU A 182 -8.89 14.27 -30.93
CA LEU A 182 -9.14 15.67 -30.56
C LEU A 182 -7.87 16.36 -30.04
N LEU A 183 -7.12 15.67 -29.20
CA LEU A 183 -5.85 16.18 -28.67
C LEU A 183 -4.84 16.44 -29.81
N ALA A 184 -4.73 15.53 -30.76
CA ALA A 184 -3.85 15.68 -31.91
C ALA A 184 -4.24 16.88 -32.78
N VAL A 185 -5.54 17.12 -33.00
CA VAL A 185 -6.03 18.29 -33.75
C VAL A 185 -5.70 19.58 -33.00
N LEU A 186 -5.95 19.63 -31.69
CA LEU A 186 -5.62 20.80 -30.87
C LEU A 186 -4.12 21.12 -30.87
N ILE A 187 -3.27 20.09 -30.76
CA ILE A 187 -1.82 20.26 -30.83
C ILE A 187 -1.41 20.78 -32.23
N ALA A 188 -1.97 20.22 -33.30
CA ALA A 188 -1.68 20.67 -34.67
C ALA A 188 -2.10 22.13 -34.89
N LEU A 189 -3.27 22.54 -34.37
CA LEU A 189 -3.71 23.93 -34.44
C LEU A 189 -2.80 24.85 -33.63
N THR A 190 -2.35 24.45 -32.48
CA THR A 190 -1.43 25.23 -31.64
C THR A 190 -0.06 25.41 -32.28
N ILE A 191 0.42 24.43 -33.06
CA ILE A 191 1.68 24.54 -33.82
C ILE A 191 1.52 25.48 -35.03
N TYR A 192 0.34 25.50 -35.65
CA TYR A 192 0.05 26.32 -36.78
C TYR A 192 -0.15 27.81 -36.42
N ASP A 193 -0.83 28.05 -35.28
CA ASP A 193 -1.14 29.38 -34.80
C ASP A 193 -0.95 29.45 -33.28
N GLU A 194 -0.01 30.24 -32.79
CA GLU A 194 0.29 30.43 -31.39
C GLU A 194 -0.83 31.12 -30.61
N ASP A 195 -1.69 31.92 -31.29
CA ASP A 195 -2.81 32.61 -30.70
C ASP A 195 -3.90 31.65 -30.21
N VAL A 196 -3.93 30.43 -30.69
CA VAL A 196 -4.87 29.37 -30.22
C VAL A 196 -4.67 29.04 -28.73
N LEU A 197 -3.45 29.12 -28.22
CA LEU A 197 -3.14 28.94 -26.81
C LEU A 197 -3.68 30.08 -25.92
N ALA A 198 -3.84 31.27 -26.48
CA ALA A 198 -4.39 32.43 -25.79
C ALA A 198 -5.93 32.36 -25.62
N VAL A 199 -6.60 31.47 -26.38
CA VAL A 199 -8.03 31.25 -26.25
C VAL A 199 -8.36 30.60 -24.90
N GLU A 200 -9.32 31.19 -24.22
CA GLU A 200 -9.79 30.71 -22.92
C GLU A 200 -10.17 29.22 -22.99
N HIS A 201 -9.72 28.44 -22.01
CA HIS A 201 -9.98 27.00 -21.87
C HIS A 201 -9.27 26.03 -22.83
N VAL A 202 -8.49 26.42 -23.81
CA VAL A 202 -7.76 25.49 -24.70
C VAL A 202 -6.71 24.70 -23.89
N LEU A 203 -5.93 25.37 -23.07
CA LEU A 203 -4.94 24.71 -22.20
C LEU A 203 -5.59 23.74 -21.22
N SER A 204 -6.73 24.13 -20.63
CA SER A 204 -7.51 23.26 -19.75
C SER A 204 -8.07 22.04 -20.48
N SER A 205 -8.51 22.21 -21.74
CA SER A 205 -9.02 21.12 -22.59
C SER A 205 -7.90 20.12 -22.95
N ILE A 206 -6.71 20.61 -23.28
CA ILE A 206 -5.54 19.76 -23.56
C ILE A 206 -5.17 18.92 -22.34
N THR A 207 -5.12 19.53 -21.15
CA THR A 207 -4.83 18.83 -19.90
C THR A 207 -5.89 17.80 -19.57
N LEU A 208 -7.18 18.14 -19.70
CA LEU A 208 -8.30 17.25 -19.42
C LEU A 208 -8.31 16.05 -20.37
N LEU A 209 -8.09 16.26 -21.67
CA LEU A 209 -7.98 15.19 -22.67
C LEU A 209 -6.79 14.28 -22.36
N GLY A 210 -5.64 14.85 -21.98
CA GLY A 210 -4.46 14.08 -21.56
C GLY A 210 -4.74 13.18 -20.35
N VAL A 211 -5.41 13.70 -19.33
CA VAL A 211 -5.84 12.94 -18.16
C VAL A 211 -6.83 11.83 -18.57
N CYS A 212 -7.81 12.15 -19.41
CA CYS A 212 -8.78 11.18 -19.90
C CYS A 212 -8.10 10.01 -20.63
N ILE A 213 -7.15 10.29 -21.53
CA ILE A 213 -6.40 9.25 -22.23
C ILE A 213 -5.60 8.38 -21.25
N THR A 214 -4.97 8.99 -20.25
CA THR A 214 -4.17 8.26 -19.24
C THR A 214 -5.06 7.33 -18.41
N VAL A 215 -6.22 7.80 -17.98
CA VAL A 215 -7.21 6.99 -17.24
C VAL A 215 -7.74 5.85 -18.13
N CYS A 216 -8.11 6.13 -19.37
CA CYS A 216 -8.58 5.09 -20.28
C CYS A 216 -7.52 4.02 -20.58
N ARG A 217 -6.24 4.40 -20.68
CA ARG A 217 -5.14 3.45 -20.86
C ARG A 217 -4.98 2.48 -19.71
N SER A 218 -5.30 2.90 -18.47
CA SER A 218 -5.22 1.99 -17.31
C SER A 218 -6.24 0.84 -17.36
N PHE A 219 -7.32 0.99 -18.14
CA PHE A 219 -8.33 -0.05 -18.35
C PHE A 219 -8.05 -0.97 -19.54
N ILE A 220 -7.03 -0.66 -20.34
CA ILE A 220 -6.64 -1.46 -21.51
C ILE A 220 -5.54 -2.44 -21.08
N PRO A 221 -5.79 -3.76 -21.05
CA PRO A 221 -4.76 -4.73 -20.72
C PRO A 221 -3.71 -4.78 -21.81
N ASP A 222 -2.44 -4.98 -21.42
CA ASP A 222 -1.33 -5.13 -22.35
C ASP A 222 -1.55 -6.34 -23.26
N LYS A 223 -1.30 -6.17 -24.54
CA LYS A 223 -1.49 -7.21 -25.57
C LYS A 223 -0.71 -8.49 -25.29
N HIS A 224 0.38 -8.42 -24.54
CA HIS A 224 1.22 -9.55 -24.19
C HIS A 224 0.69 -10.42 -23.02
N MET A 225 -0.29 -9.93 -22.27
CA MET A 225 -0.90 -10.70 -21.18
C MET A 225 -1.97 -11.71 -21.65
N VAL A 226 -2.47 -11.58 -22.86
CA VAL A 226 -3.56 -12.40 -23.41
C VAL A 226 -3.09 -13.78 -23.89
N PHE A 227 -1.80 -13.97 -24.11
CA PHE A 227 -1.23 -15.16 -24.76
C PHE A 227 -0.33 -16.03 -23.87
N CYS A 228 -0.48 -16.02 -22.53
CA CYS A 228 0.09 -17.09 -21.72
C CYS A 228 -1.00 -18.13 -21.41
N PRO A 229 -0.94 -19.34 -22.07
CA PRO A 229 -1.84 -20.43 -21.76
C PRO A 229 -1.59 -21.00 -20.36
#